data_219fb47775596847591fc62d516d1d1f
#
_entry.id   219fb47775596847591fc62d516d1d1f
#
_cell.length_a   1.000
_cell.length_b   1.000
_cell.length_c   1.000
_cell.angle_alpha   90.00
_cell.angle_beta   90.00
_cell.angle_gamma   90.00
#
_symmetry.space_group_name_H-M   'P 1'
#
loop_
_entity.id
_entity.type
_entity.pdbx_description
1 polymer ?
#
loop_
_entity_poly.entity_id
_entity_poly.type
_entity_poly.pdbx_seq_one_letter_code
_entity_poly.pdbx_strand_id
1 'polypeptide(L)'
;MVEGMRRDDPMPTPQLAVPVGVPEKCHEIGQLIGSEKAKAEGDLSIIAFYYLLRVGEYTKTKYHTTSTGKRRKATRTVQFRVKDVGFFADDSVINSKTASLELLLQASSATLRIENQKNGNMGDAIHHEAIQNIDNGPTQALARRVHHILSNGGNEESLLCDYFENKTWSAVTSKDMIARVRSATKALELHRKGIDPDMVGAHSLRAGGAMAMKLHGCDETTIMKMGRWRSLTFLMYIHSQIAHLSKDVSKKMNSPLPFLNISSF
;
A
#
# COMPACT_ATOMS: atom_id res chain seq x y z
N MET A 1 4.88 -30.48 20.96
CA MET A 1 3.38 -30.44 21.01
C MET A 1 2.79 -29.13 20.51
N VAL A 2 3.42 -28.42 19.56
CA VAL A 2 2.92 -27.16 18.99
C VAL A 2 2.71 -27.22 17.45
N GLU A 3 3.30 -28.21 16.78
CA GLU A 3 3.14 -28.37 15.32
C GLU A 3 1.85 -29.07 14.88
N GLY A 4 1.23 -29.87 15.75
CA GLY A 4 -0.03 -30.57 15.44
C GLY A 4 -1.27 -29.67 15.42
N MET A 5 -1.30 -28.61 16.23
CA MET A 5 -2.46 -27.69 16.33
C MET A 5 -2.60 -26.69 15.15
N ARG A 6 -1.58 -26.52 14.32
CA ARG A 6 -1.66 -25.63 13.16
C ARG A 6 -2.34 -26.23 11.92
N ARG A 7 -2.59 -27.55 11.92
CA ARG A 7 -3.21 -28.23 10.77
C ARG A 7 -4.74 -28.19 10.81
N ASP A 8 -5.32 -27.99 11.98
CA ASP A 8 -6.79 -27.99 12.18
C ASP A 8 -7.39 -26.57 12.19
N ASP A 9 -6.57 -25.53 12.25
CA ASP A 9 -7.05 -24.16 12.08
C ASP A 9 -7.48 -23.93 10.62
N PRO A 10 -8.69 -23.39 10.37
CA PRO A 10 -9.12 -23.06 9.02
C PRO A 10 -8.12 -22.10 8.40
N MET A 11 -7.62 -22.44 7.21
CA MET A 11 -6.68 -21.58 6.47
C MET A 11 -7.27 -20.17 6.39
N PRO A 12 -6.51 -19.14 6.80
CA PRO A 12 -6.99 -17.76 6.70
C PRO A 12 -7.36 -17.48 5.25
N THR A 13 -8.60 -17.06 5.02
CA THR A 13 -9.10 -16.72 3.67
C THR A 13 -8.20 -15.66 3.08
N PRO A 14 -7.52 -15.92 1.95
CA PRO A 14 -6.63 -14.95 1.33
C PRO A 14 -7.42 -13.70 0.94
N GLN A 15 -6.95 -12.52 1.33
CA GLN A 15 -7.56 -11.28 0.88
C GLN A 15 -7.25 -11.06 -0.60
N LEU A 16 -8.28 -10.78 -1.39
CA LEU A 16 -8.15 -10.56 -2.82
C LEU A 16 -7.38 -9.26 -3.11
N ALA A 17 -6.55 -9.30 -4.13
CA ALA A 17 -5.94 -8.09 -4.70
C ALA A 17 -6.99 -7.21 -5.36
N VAL A 18 -6.83 -5.90 -5.29
CA VAL A 18 -7.75 -4.94 -5.91
C VAL A 18 -7.04 -4.16 -7.03
N PRO A 19 -7.74 -3.84 -8.14
CA PRO A 19 -7.18 -3.02 -9.21
C PRO A 19 -6.98 -1.56 -8.77
N VAL A 20 -6.16 -0.81 -9.52
CA VAL A 20 -5.85 0.62 -9.27
C VAL A 20 -7.10 1.51 -9.17
N GLY A 21 -8.16 1.19 -9.88
CA GLY A 21 -9.44 1.93 -9.75
C GLY A 21 -10.04 1.93 -8.34
N VAL A 22 -9.63 1.00 -7.46
CA VAL A 22 -10.11 1.00 -6.06
C VAL A 22 -9.51 2.13 -5.23
N PRO A 23 -8.17 2.32 -5.15
CA PRO A 23 -7.62 3.48 -4.45
C PRO A 23 -8.05 4.82 -5.08
N GLU A 24 -8.18 4.90 -6.41
CA GLU A 24 -8.74 6.07 -7.10
C GLU A 24 -10.18 6.35 -6.64
N LYS A 25 -11.02 5.33 -6.58
CA LYS A 25 -12.41 5.46 -6.08
C LYS A 25 -12.47 5.81 -4.59
N CYS A 26 -11.54 5.31 -3.78
CA CYS A 26 -11.42 5.74 -2.38
C CYS A 26 -11.15 7.25 -2.29
N HIS A 27 -10.27 7.77 -3.15
CA HIS A 27 -9.97 9.20 -3.21
C HIS A 27 -11.20 10.02 -3.66
N GLU A 28 -11.86 9.63 -4.76
CA GLU A 28 -13.10 10.29 -5.22
C GLU A 28 -14.16 10.35 -4.10
N ILE A 29 -14.43 9.23 -3.45
CA ILE A 29 -15.38 9.18 -2.33
C ILE A 29 -14.92 10.11 -1.20
N GLY A 30 -13.62 10.18 -0.91
CA GLY A 30 -13.05 11.08 0.09
C GLY A 30 -13.32 12.55 -0.23
N GLN A 31 -13.13 12.94 -1.49
CA GLN A 31 -13.42 14.31 -1.96
C GLN A 31 -14.93 14.62 -1.91
N LEU A 32 -15.80 13.69 -2.32
CA LEU A 32 -17.25 13.87 -2.27
C LEU A 32 -17.78 14.02 -0.84
N ILE A 33 -17.28 13.26 0.11
CA ILE A 33 -17.65 13.38 1.53
C ILE A 33 -17.12 14.68 2.12
N GLY A 34 -15.93 15.13 1.69
CA GLY A 34 -15.33 16.41 2.04
C GLY A 34 -14.72 16.49 3.45
N SER A 35 -14.94 15.52 4.35
CA SER A 35 -14.31 15.51 5.67
C SER A 35 -12.82 15.21 5.56
N GLU A 36 -12.02 15.78 6.48
CA GLU A 36 -10.55 15.58 6.46
C GLU A 36 -10.18 14.13 6.73
N LYS A 37 -10.98 13.42 7.52
CA LYS A 37 -10.86 11.97 7.68
C LYS A 37 -11.03 11.24 6.34
N ALA A 38 -12.08 11.54 5.59
CA ALA A 38 -12.39 10.85 4.34
C ALA A 38 -11.35 11.14 3.25
N LYS A 39 -10.85 12.39 3.18
CA LYS A 39 -9.73 12.77 2.30
C LYS A 39 -8.45 12.01 2.66
N ALA A 40 -8.14 11.91 3.96
CA ALA A 40 -6.99 11.15 4.44
C ALA A 40 -7.09 9.65 4.08
N GLU A 41 -8.28 9.03 4.23
CA GLU A 41 -8.51 7.64 3.83
C GLU A 41 -8.27 7.43 2.33
N GLY A 42 -8.70 8.38 1.49
CA GLY A 42 -8.48 8.37 0.04
C GLY A 42 -6.99 8.44 -0.31
N ASP A 43 -6.27 9.42 0.20
CA ASP A 43 -4.84 9.58 -0.06
C ASP A 43 -4.03 8.39 0.46
N LEU A 44 -4.32 7.90 1.67
CA LEU A 44 -3.66 6.73 2.23
C LEU A 44 -3.92 5.45 1.42
N SER A 45 -5.07 5.33 0.73
CA SER A 45 -5.34 4.22 -0.17
C SER A 45 -4.40 4.22 -1.37
N ILE A 46 -4.18 5.39 -1.98
CA ILE A 46 -3.23 5.57 -3.09
C ILE A 46 -1.80 5.26 -2.61
N ILE A 47 -1.38 5.85 -1.50
CA ILE A 47 -0.04 5.63 -0.93
C ILE A 47 0.17 4.14 -0.64
N ALA A 48 -0.80 3.47 -0.01
CA ALA A 48 -0.69 2.06 0.34
C ALA A 48 -0.58 1.15 -0.89
N PHE A 49 -1.28 1.47 -1.98
CA PHE A 49 -1.24 0.73 -3.23
C PHE A 49 0.11 0.87 -3.93
N TYR A 50 0.56 2.09 -4.16
CA TYR A 50 1.79 2.35 -4.91
C TYR A 50 3.06 2.00 -4.12
N TYR A 51 3.13 2.35 -2.84
CA TYR A 51 4.28 2.04 -1.99
C TYR A 51 4.22 0.64 -1.36
N LEU A 52 3.25 -0.17 -1.75
CA LEU A 52 3.05 -1.55 -1.28
C LEU A 52 3.09 -1.65 0.26
N LEU A 53 2.36 -0.79 0.97
CA LEU A 53 2.42 -0.68 2.42
C LEU A 53 1.63 -1.77 3.15
N ARG A 54 2.13 -2.19 4.31
CA ARG A 54 1.36 -2.96 5.27
C ARG A 54 0.43 -2.04 6.04
N VAL A 55 -0.77 -2.50 6.38
CA VAL A 55 -1.77 -1.66 7.07
C VAL A 55 -1.24 -0.97 8.33
N GLY A 56 -0.40 -1.64 9.11
CA GLY A 56 0.19 -1.04 10.30
C GLY A 56 1.24 0.04 10.02
N GLU A 57 1.67 0.22 8.80
CA GLU A 57 2.64 1.25 8.41
C GLU A 57 1.97 2.60 8.13
N TYR A 58 0.69 2.57 7.71
CA TYR A 58 -0.06 3.77 7.31
C TYR A 58 -1.38 3.99 8.07
N THR A 59 -1.59 3.28 9.19
CA THR A 59 -2.77 3.46 10.04
C THR A 59 -2.39 3.53 11.51
N LYS A 60 -3.28 4.07 12.34
CA LYS A 60 -3.09 4.17 13.79
C LYS A 60 -2.84 2.79 14.41
N THR A 61 -1.73 2.65 15.10
CA THR A 61 -1.37 1.41 15.78
C THR A 61 -2.33 1.13 16.94
N LYS A 62 -2.82 -0.10 17.02
CA LYS A 62 -3.54 -0.60 18.19
C LYS A 62 -2.55 -0.92 19.32
N TYR A 63 -2.99 -0.64 20.54
CA TYR A 63 -2.30 -1.03 21.76
C TYR A 63 -3.12 -2.06 22.51
N HIS A 64 -2.46 -3.05 23.11
CA HIS A 64 -3.06 -3.98 24.05
C HIS A 64 -2.54 -3.67 25.44
N THR A 65 -3.42 -3.77 26.43
CA THR A 65 -3.02 -3.79 27.83
C THR A 65 -2.73 -5.24 28.21
N THR A 66 -1.53 -5.53 28.68
CA THR A 66 -1.18 -6.87 29.17
C THR A 66 -1.91 -7.15 30.48
N SER A 67 -1.94 -8.43 30.89
CA SER A 67 -2.46 -8.86 32.20
C SER A 67 -1.76 -8.14 33.39
N THR A 68 -0.55 -7.61 33.15
CA THR A 68 0.21 -6.83 34.14
C THR A 68 -0.04 -5.32 34.05
N GLY A 69 -1.06 -4.87 33.31
CA GLY A 69 -1.41 -3.46 33.12
C GLY A 69 -0.48 -2.67 32.19
N LYS A 70 0.56 -3.28 31.63
CA LYS A 70 1.48 -2.59 30.70
C LYS A 70 0.86 -2.45 29.31
N ARG A 71 0.87 -1.23 28.77
CA ARG A 71 0.43 -0.95 27.41
C ARG A 71 1.52 -1.35 26.40
N ARG A 72 1.21 -2.28 25.49
CA ARG A 72 2.11 -2.71 24.43
C ARG A 72 1.51 -2.47 23.05
N LYS A 73 2.35 -2.14 22.06
CA LYS A 73 1.91 -2.07 20.66
C LYS A 73 1.43 -3.44 20.19
N ALA A 74 0.31 -3.49 19.47
CA ALA A 74 -0.21 -4.71 18.85
C ALA A 74 0.73 -5.28 17.78
N THR A 75 1.57 -4.44 17.17
CA THR A 75 2.52 -4.84 16.13
C THR A 75 3.88 -4.21 16.36
N ARG A 76 4.93 -4.84 15.85
CA ARG A 76 6.29 -4.26 15.81
C ARG A 76 6.48 -3.30 14.63
N THR A 77 5.46 -3.09 13.82
CA THR A 77 5.53 -2.24 12.64
C THR A 77 5.64 -0.78 13.06
N VAL A 78 6.58 -0.06 12.49
CA VAL A 78 6.73 1.39 12.66
C VAL A 78 5.87 2.08 11.62
N GLN A 79 5.12 3.10 12.06
CA GLN A 79 4.27 3.91 11.20
C GLN A 79 5.10 4.99 10.53
N PHE A 80 4.77 5.31 9.28
CA PHE A 80 5.38 6.41 8.56
C PHE A 80 4.98 7.77 9.13
N ARG A 81 5.94 8.67 9.15
CA ARG A 81 5.83 10.04 9.64
C ARG A 81 6.12 11.02 8.52
N VAL A 82 5.84 12.28 8.75
CA VAL A 82 6.15 13.36 7.81
C VAL A 82 7.64 13.38 7.44
N LYS A 83 8.55 13.18 8.40
CA LYS A 83 9.99 13.14 8.18
C LYS A 83 10.48 12.03 7.25
N ASP A 84 9.68 10.99 7.09
CA ASP A 84 10.01 9.84 6.23
C ASP A 84 9.72 10.14 4.76
N VAL A 85 9.10 11.29 4.44
CA VAL A 85 8.72 11.70 3.09
C VAL A 85 9.70 12.73 2.55
N GLY A 86 10.25 12.46 1.37
CA GLY A 86 11.03 13.42 0.58
C GLY A 86 10.32 13.75 -0.72
N PHE A 87 10.37 15.03 -1.14
CA PHE A 87 9.87 15.50 -2.42
C PHE A 87 11.00 16.10 -3.24
N PHE A 88 10.94 15.93 -4.56
CA PHE A 88 11.97 16.39 -5.47
C PHE A 88 11.33 17.13 -6.66
N ALA A 89 12.00 18.18 -7.10
CA ALA A 89 11.78 18.83 -8.38
C ALA A 89 13.03 18.57 -9.20
N ASP A 90 12.93 17.65 -10.14
CA ASP A 90 14.08 17.07 -10.85
C ASP A 90 15.15 16.58 -9.86
N ASP A 91 16.35 17.15 -9.89
CA ASP A 91 17.46 16.78 -8.99
C ASP A 91 17.50 17.58 -7.67
N SER A 92 16.51 18.44 -7.42
CA SER A 92 16.49 19.33 -6.26
C SER A 92 15.48 18.87 -5.20
N VAL A 93 15.90 18.89 -3.92
CA VAL A 93 15.01 18.56 -2.79
C VAL A 93 14.07 19.72 -2.50
N ILE A 94 12.77 19.44 -2.43
CA ILE A 94 11.77 20.41 -1.98
C ILE A 94 11.66 20.35 -0.46
N ASN A 95 11.84 21.48 0.21
CA ASN A 95 11.63 21.57 1.67
C ASN A 95 10.13 21.60 1.98
N SER A 96 9.58 20.47 2.40
CA SER A 96 8.15 20.32 2.71
C SER A 96 7.65 21.21 3.86
N LYS A 97 8.54 21.72 4.73
CA LYS A 97 8.14 22.61 5.84
C LYS A 97 7.77 24.02 5.36
N THR A 98 8.35 24.47 4.26
CA THR A 98 8.17 25.83 3.74
C THR A 98 7.44 25.86 2.40
N ALA A 99 7.29 24.71 1.75
CA ALA A 99 6.66 24.61 0.45
C ALA A 99 5.13 24.77 0.55
N SER A 100 4.56 25.48 -0.42
CA SER A 100 3.11 25.51 -0.60
C SER A 100 2.59 24.15 -1.06
N LEU A 101 1.28 23.91 -0.92
CA LEU A 101 0.66 22.69 -1.46
C LEU A 101 0.87 22.59 -2.98
N GLU A 102 0.73 23.70 -3.69
CA GLU A 102 0.91 23.78 -5.13
C GLU A 102 2.30 23.29 -5.55
N LEU A 103 3.35 23.78 -4.88
CA LEU A 103 4.72 23.35 -5.15
C LEU A 103 4.93 21.87 -4.87
N LEU A 104 4.35 21.34 -3.78
CA LEU A 104 4.43 19.90 -3.46
C LEU A 104 3.68 19.03 -4.47
N LEU A 105 2.53 19.51 -4.98
CA LEU A 105 1.76 18.80 -6.01
C LEU A 105 2.48 18.73 -7.36
N GLN A 106 3.36 19.71 -7.64
CA GLN A 106 4.19 19.79 -8.85
C GLN A 106 5.52 19.03 -8.71
N ALA A 107 5.79 18.39 -7.57
CA ALA A 107 7.01 17.60 -7.40
C ALA A 107 7.11 16.52 -8.48
N SER A 108 8.29 16.41 -9.11
CA SER A 108 8.54 15.41 -10.16
C SER A 108 8.60 13.98 -9.59
N SER A 109 8.92 13.87 -8.29
CA SER A 109 8.95 12.56 -7.62
C SER A 109 8.83 12.71 -6.10
N ALA A 110 8.49 11.59 -5.45
CA ALA A 110 8.48 11.48 -3.99
C ALA A 110 9.06 10.16 -3.51
N THR A 111 9.71 10.21 -2.37
CA THR A 111 10.36 9.07 -1.72
C THR A 111 9.76 8.85 -0.34
N LEU A 112 9.54 7.59 0.00
CA LEU A 112 9.14 7.16 1.34
C LEU A 112 10.29 6.36 1.96
N ARG A 113 10.94 6.90 2.98
CA ARG A 113 12.08 6.30 3.68
C ARG A 113 11.60 5.33 4.76
N ILE A 114 12.27 4.21 4.85
CA ILE A 114 11.94 3.15 5.78
C ILE A 114 12.98 3.14 6.91
N GLU A 115 12.64 3.70 8.07
CA GLU A 115 13.56 3.75 9.21
C GLU A 115 13.71 2.42 9.94
N ASN A 116 12.65 1.63 10.03
CA ASN A 116 12.68 0.42 10.84
C ASN A 116 11.61 -0.60 10.42
N GLN A 117 12.00 -1.72 9.89
CA GLN A 117 11.07 -2.78 9.48
C GLN A 117 11.24 -4.05 10.32
N LYS A 118 10.13 -4.78 10.45
CA LYS A 118 10.05 -6.11 11.04
C LYS A 118 11.13 -7.07 10.51
N ASN A 119 11.69 -6.80 9.35
CA ASN A 119 12.64 -7.64 8.63
C ASN A 119 14.09 -7.11 8.63
N GLY A 120 14.40 -6.05 9.39
CA GLY A 120 15.78 -5.58 9.56
C GLY A 120 16.39 -4.81 8.38
N ASN A 121 15.61 -4.40 7.38
CA ASN A 121 16.10 -3.46 6.37
C ASN A 121 16.00 -2.04 6.94
N MET A 122 17.15 -1.47 7.28
CA MET A 122 17.25 -0.08 7.74
C MET A 122 17.75 0.77 6.58
N GLY A 123 17.09 1.91 6.36
CA GLY A 123 17.55 2.91 5.38
C GLY A 123 17.07 2.70 3.95
N ASP A 124 16.28 1.68 3.66
CA ASP A 124 15.68 1.51 2.34
C ASP A 124 14.67 2.65 2.08
N ALA A 125 14.62 3.13 0.84
CA ALA A 125 13.65 4.11 0.39
C ALA A 125 12.90 3.58 -0.84
N ILE A 126 11.60 3.84 -0.89
CA ILE A 126 10.79 3.58 -2.07
C ILE A 126 10.56 4.90 -2.77
N HIS A 127 10.93 4.96 -4.03
CA HIS A 127 10.83 6.13 -4.87
C HIS A 127 9.75 5.93 -5.93
N HIS A 128 8.92 6.94 -6.14
CA HIS A 128 7.99 7.02 -7.25
C HIS A 128 8.08 8.38 -7.94
N GLU A 129 8.11 8.34 -9.26
CA GLU A 129 7.94 9.52 -10.09
C GLU A 129 6.47 9.94 -10.11
N ALA A 130 6.23 11.23 -10.35
CA ALA A 130 4.90 11.73 -10.61
C ALA A 130 4.36 11.16 -11.93
N ILE A 131 3.12 10.72 -11.90
CA ILE A 131 2.47 10.20 -13.11
C ILE A 131 1.91 11.39 -13.89
N GLN A 132 2.36 11.55 -15.14
CA GLN A 132 1.90 12.65 -15.99
C GLN A 132 0.38 12.56 -16.23
N ASN A 133 -0.28 13.73 -16.21
CA ASN A 133 -1.72 13.89 -16.43
C ASN A 133 -2.62 13.12 -15.45
N ILE A 134 -2.11 12.79 -14.27
CA ILE A 134 -2.89 12.18 -13.20
C ILE A 134 -2.76 13.01 -11.92
N ASP A 135 -3.88 13.63 -11.49
CA ASP A 135 -3.93 14.45 -10.27
C ASP A 135 -3.91 13.63 -8.98
N ASN A 136 -4.07 12.32 -9.09
CA ASN A 136 -4.22 11.38 -7.97
C ASN A 136 -3.10 10.34 -7.91
N GLY A 137 -1.89 10.71 -8.35
CA GLY A 137 -0.72 9.84 -8.26
C GLY A 137 -0.17 9.71 -6.83
N PRO A 138 0.83 8.82 -6.65
CA PRO A 138 1.45 8.58 -5.34
C PRO A 138 2.13 9.81 -4.76
N THR A 139 2.76 10.64 -5.60
CA THR A 139 3.43 11.89 -5.22
C THR A 139 2.43 12.92 -4.70
N GLN A 140 1.32 13.11 -5.41
CA GLN A 140 0.27 14.06 -5.04
C GLN A 140 -0.46 13.63 -3.76
N ALA A 141 -0.69 12.33 -3.56
CA ALA A 141 -1.29 11.82 -2.34
C ALA A 141 -0.40 12.07 -1.12
N LEU A 142 0.92 11.86 -1.24
CA LEU A 142 1.88 12.23 -0.18
C LEU A 142 1.92 13.74 0.05
N ALA A 143 1.91 14.56 -1.01
CA ALA A 143 1.90 16.01 -0.93
C ALA A 143 0.71 16.52 -0.12
N ARG A 144 -0.50 16.06 -0.42
CA ARG A 144 -1.71 16.44 0.33
C ARG A 144 -1.64 16.03 1.80
N ARG A 145 -1.13 14.82 2.09
CA ARG A 145 -1.01 14.34 3.48
C ARG A 145 0.00 15.18 4.28
N VAL A 146 1.19 15.36 3.74
CA VAL A 146 2.25 16.14 4.39
C VAL A 146 1.83 17.60 4.60
N HIS A 147 1.30 18.24 3.55
CA HIS A 147 0.82 19.62 3.65
C HIS A 147 -0.32 19.75 4.68
N HIS A 148 -1.33 18.87 4.66
CA HIS A 148 -2.42 18.91 5.63
C HIS A 148 -1.90 18.88 7.08
N ILE A 149 -0.95 17.98 7.35
CA ILE A 149 -0.39 17.83 8.70
C ILE A 149 0.38 19.08 9.10
N LEU A 150 1.30 19.57 8.26
CA LEU A 150 2.16 20.69 8.59
C LEU A 150 1.39 22.02 8.68
N SER A 151 0.43 22.27 7.79
CA SER A 151 -0.37 23.49 7.77
C SER A 151 -1.34 23.62 8.95
N ASN A 152 -1.69 22.51 9.61
CA ASN A 152 -2.52 22.50 10.80
C ASN A 152 -1.71 22.43 12.12
N GLY A 153 -0.40 22.70 12.08
CA GLY A 153 0.44 22.76 13.28
C GLY A 153 1.01 21.41 13.71
N GLY A 154 0.92 20.38 12.87
CA GLY A 154 1.71 19.15 13.02
C GLY A 154 3.19 19.38 12.73
N ASN A 155 4.01 18.37 12.94
CA ASN A 155 5.46 18.44 12.76
C ASN A 155 6.01 17.17 12.06
N GLU A 156 7.33 17.09 11.93
CA GLU A 156 8.01 15.97 11.28
C GLU A 156 7.76 14.62 11.95
N GLU A 157 7.46 14.59 13.24
CA GLU A 157 7.17 13.37 13.99
C GLU A 157 5.70 12.94 13.91
N SER A 158 4.82 13.78 13.35
CA SER A 158 3.41 13.46 13.12
C SER A 158 3.26 12.32 12.13
N LEU A 159 2.28 11.45 12.37
CA LEU A 159 2.06 10.26 11.53
C LEU A 159 1.33 10.64 10.23
N LEU A 160 1.66 10.00 9.12
CA LEU A 160 0.96 10.23 7.85
C LEU A 160 -0.54 9.92 7.93
N CYS A 161 -0.97 9.10 8.87
CA CYS A 161 -2.38 8.79 9.11
C CYS A 161 -3.10 9.81 10.01
N ASP A 162 -2.40 10.79 10.56
CA ASP A 162 -3.01 11.82 11.38
C ASP A 162 -3.80 12.82 10.51
N TYR A 163 -4.92 13.29 11.02
CA TYR A 163 -5.69 14.37 10.40
C TYR A 163 -6.24 15.32 11.46
N PHE A 164 -6.39 16.59 11.07
CA PHE A 164 -6.92 17.65 11.91
C PHE A 164 -8.31 18.03 11.42
N GLU A 165 -9.30 17.85 12.25
CA GLU A 165 -10.70 18.15 11.94
C GLU A 165 -11.42 18.64 13.20
N ASN A 166 -12.32 19.62 13.06
CA ASN A 166 -13.05 20.19 14.19
C ASN A 166 -12.16 20.60 15.37
N LYS A 167 -11.01 21.24 15.06
CA LYS A 167 -10.01 21.69 16.04
C LYS A 167 -9.37 20.56 16.87
N THR A 168 -9.45 19.33 16.43
CA THR A 168 -8.87 18.17 17.12
C THR A 168 -8.05 17.30 16.18
N TRP A 169 -6.96 16.74 16.71
CA TRP A 169 -6.17 15.73 16.03
C TRP A 169 -6.77 14.34 16.25
N SER A 170 -6.87 13.60 15.17
CA SER A 170 -7.25 12.19 15.16
C SER A 170 -6.41 11.43 14.13
N ALA A 171 -6.64 10.12 14.00
CA ALA A 171 -5.87 9.33 13.08
C ALA A 171 -6.71 8.22 12.44
N VAL A 172 -6.48 7.96 11.16
CA VAL A 172 -7.11 6.89 10.41
C VAL A 172 -6.70 5.52 10.97
N THR A 173 -7.68 4.67 11.22
CA THR A 173 -7.48 3.32 11.73
C THR A 173 -7.53 2.27 10.63
N SER A 174 -7.03 1.06 10.91
CA SER A 174 -7.15 -0.06 9.97
C SER A 174 -8.60 -0.43 9.66
N LYS A 175 -9.53 -0.22 10.62
CA LYS A 175 -10.96 -0.46 10.42
C LYS A 175 -11.56 0.54 9.43
N ASP A 176 -11.15 1.82 9.53
CA ASP A 176 -11.59 2.86 8.60
C ASP A 176 -11.13 2.53 7.17
N MET A 177 -9.86 2.15 7.00
CA MET A 177 -9.31 1.77 5.71
C MET A 177 -10.02 0.57 5.08
N ILE A 178 -10.28 -0.48 5.87
CA ILE A 178 -11.02 -1.66 5.38
C ILE A 178 -12.42 -1.25 4.91
N ALA A 179 -13.13 -0.45 5.70
CA ALA A 179 -14.47 0.02 5.36
C ALA A 179 -14.45 0.87 4.06
N ARG A 180 -13.46 1.76 3.92
CA ARG A 180 -13.29 2.60 2.73
C ARG A 180 -13.01 1.76 1.48
N VAL A 181 -12.06 0.83 1.54
CA VAL A 181 -11.69 -0.03 0.41
C VAL A 181 -12.86 -0.93 0.00
N ARG A 182 -13.59 -1.51 0.94
CA ARG A 182 -14.82 -2.29 0.67
C ARG A 182 -15.91 -1.44 0.01
N SER A 183 -16.13 -0.22 0.50
CA SER A 183 -17.08 0.73 -0.09
C SER A 183 -16.73 1.06 -1.54
N ALA A 184 -15.45 1.33 -1.83
CA ALA A 184 -14.98 1.59 -3.18
C ALA A 184 -15.13 0.36 -4.09
N THR A 185 -14.77 -0.84 -3.60
CA THR A 185 -14.92 -2.11 -4.31
C THR A 185 -16.40 -2.36 -4.69
N LYS A 186 -17.32 -2.06 -3.76
CA LYS A 186 -18.76 -2.16 -4.00
C LYS A 186 -19.24 -1.13 -5.02
N ALA A 187 -18.80 0.13 -4.90
CA ALA A 187 -19.17 1.21 -5.81
C ALA A 187 -18.71 0.94 -7.25
N LEU A 188 -17.60 0.23 -7.43
CA LEU A 188 -17.08 -0.20 -8.73
C LEU A 188 -17.68 -1.52 -9.22
N GLU A 189 -18.65 -2.08 -8.51
CA GLU A 189 -19.32 -3.34 -8.84
C GLU A 189 -18.35 -4.51 -9.14
N LEU A 190 -17.20 -4.55 -8.45
CA LEU A 190 -16.14 -5.52 -8.74
C LEU A 190 -16.52 -6.97 -8.43
N HIS A 191 -17.60 -7.20 -7.67
CA HIS A 191 -18.19 -8.52 -7.48
C HIS A 191 -18.55 -9.19 -8.83
N ARG A 192 -18.95 -8.41 -9.83
CA ARG A 192 -19.21 -8.91 -11.20
C ARG A 192 -17.94 -9.42 -11.89
N LYS A 193 -16.77 -9.06 -11.38
CA LYS A 193 -15.44 -9.52 -11.84
C LYS A 193 -14.82 -10.54 -10.87
N GLY A 194 -15.61 -11.09 -9.95
CA GLY A 194 -15.15 -12.09 -8.97
C GLY A 194 -14.42 -11.51 -7.76
N ILE A 195 -14.43 -10.18 -7.56
CA ILE A 195 -13.82 -9.55 -6.38
C ILE A 195 -14.93 -9.16 -5.41
N ASP A 196 -15.22 -10.09 -4.49
CA ASP A 196 -16.20 -9.88 -3.44
C ASP A 196 -15.68 -8.83 -2.43
N PRO A 197 -16.45 -7.75 -2.13
CA PRO A 197 -16.07 -6.75 -1.13
C PRO A 197 -15.76 -7.34 0.25
N ASP A 198 -16.39 -8.44 0.64
CA ASP A 198 -16.16 -9.09 1.94
C ASP A 198 -14.81 -9.83 2.00
N MET A 199 -14.29 -10.24 0.85
CA MET A 199 -12.94 -10.80 0.72
C MET A 199 -11.85 -9.75 0.54
N VAL A 200 -12.21 -8.46 0.56
CA VAL A 200 -11.27 -7.34 0.48
C VAL A 200 -10.97 -6.81 1.88
N GLY A 201 -9.71 -6.54 2.15
CA GLY A 201 -9.27 -6.12 3.48
C GLY A 201 -7.98 -5.30 3.47
N ALA A 202 -7.31 -5.29 4.61
CA ALA A 202 -6.16 -4.44 4.87
C ALA A 202 -4.93 -4.73 3.98
N HIS A 203 -4.81 -5.94 3.43
CA HIS A 203 -3.69 -6.33 2.56
C HIS A 203 -4.03 -6.19 1.07
N SER A 204 -5.28 -5.94 0.72
CA SER A 204 -5.76 -5.91 -0.67
C SER A 204 -5.10 -4.82 -1.51
N LEU A 205 -4.82 -3.66 -0.94
CA LEU A 205 -4.11 -2.56 -1.63
C LEU A 205 -2.68 -2.97 -1.96
N ARG A 206 -1.96 -3.54 -0.98
CA ARG A 206 -0.59 -4.03 -1.17
C ARG A 206 -0.52 -5.18 -2.18
N ALA A 207 -1.46 -6.13 -2.09
CA ALA A 207 -1.58 -7.22 -3.06
C ALA A 207 -1.92 -6.69 -4.45
N GLY A 208 -2.80 -5.69 -4.53
CA GLY A 208 -3.20 -5.02 -5.78
C GLY A 208 -2.04 -4.33 -6.48
N GLY A 209 -1.24 -3.56 -5.75
CA GLY A 209 -0.04 -2.92 -6.31
C GLY A 209 0.96 -3.94 -6.84
N ALA A 210 1.24 -5.02 -6.10
CA ALA A 210 2.12 -6.09 -6.56
C ALA A 210 1.57 -6.81 -7.80
N MET A 211 0.25 -7.05 -7.83
CA MET A 211 -0.44 -7.62 -8.99
C MET A 211 -0.32 -6.71 -10.22
N ALA A 212 -0.55 -5.41 -10.03
CA ALA A 212 -0.43 -4.43 -11.11
C ALA A 212 0.98 -4.42 -11.70
N MET A 213 2.03 -4.40 -10.87
CA MET A 213 3.41 -4.51 -11.32
C MET A 213 3.65 -5.79 -12.12
N LYS A 214 3.19 -6.94 -11.63
CA LYS A 214 3.37 -8.23 -12.33
C LYS A 214 2.66 -8.28 -13.67
N LEU A 215 1.43 -7.79 -13.74
CA LEU A 215 0.64 -7.77 -14.99
C LEU A 215 1.24 -6.84 -16.05
N HIS A 216 1.98 -5.81 -15.63
CA HIS A 216 2.69 -4.89 -16.53
C HIS A 216 4.16 -5.27 -16.76
N GLY A 217 4.54 -6.50 -16.44
CA GLY A 217 5.83 -7.07 -16.84
C GLY A 217 7.01 -6.74 -15.93
N CYS A 218 6.77 -6.16 -14.75
CA CYS A 218 7.85 -5.98 -13.77
C CYS A 218 8.38 -7.36 -13.34
N ASP A 219 9.70 -7.47 -13.25
CA ASP A 219 10.35 -8.70 -12.77
C ASP A 219 10.12 -8.92 -11.26
N GLU A 220 10.28 -10.18 -10.83
CA GLU A 220 10.04 -10.56 -9.44
C GLU A 220 10.98 -9.85 -8.46
N THR A 221 12.21 -9.58 -8.86
CA THR A 221 13.21 -8.89 -8.04
C THR A 221 12.79 -7.46 -7.74
N THR A 222 12.30 -6.76 -8.77
CA THR A 222 11.75 -5.40 -8.64
C THR A 222 10.53 -5.39 -7.72
N ILE A 223 9.58 -6.32 -7.92
CA ILE A 223 8.39 -6.44 -7.07
C ILE A 223 8.79 -6.74 -5.62
N MET A 224 9.74 -7.66 -5.41
CA MET A 224 10.25 -8.01 -4.08
C MET A 224 10.91 -6.81 -3.38
N LYS A 225 11.73 -6.03 -4.09
CA LYS A 225 12.35 -4.81 -3.56
C LYS A 225 11.30 -3.79 -3.16
N MET A 226 10.39 -3.44 -4.08
CA MET A 226 9.32 -2.47 -3.82
C MET A 226 8.42 -2.90 -2.66
N GLY A 227 8.02 -4.17 -2.64
CA GLY A 227 7.19 -4.72 -1.58
C GLY A 227 7.98 -5.12 -0.33
N ARG A 228 9.31 -5.10 -0.35
CA ARG A 228 10.14 -5.49 0.80
C ARG A 228 9.88 -6.93 1.25
N TRP A 229 9.71 -7.82 0.27
CA TRP A 229 9.61 -9.25 0.51
C TRP A 229 10.98 -9.91 0.45
N ARG A 230 11.26 -10.82 1.39
CA ARG A 230 12.51 -11.63 1.42
C ARG A 230 12.43 -12.90 0.57
N SER A 231 11.23 -13.24 0.12
CA SER A 231 10.96 -14.44 -0.65
C SER A 231 9.82 -14.18 -1.64
N LEU A 232 9.58 -15.11 -2.53
CA LEU A 232 8.48 -15.06 -3.50
C LEU A 232 7.08 -15.20 -2.85
N THR A 233 6.95 -14.98 -1.54
CA THR A 233 5.67 -15.05 -0.82
C THR A 233 4.60 -14.13 -1.39
N PHE A 234 4.99 -13.05 -2.08
CA PHE A 234 4.04 -12.17 -2.77
C PHE A 234 3.29 -12.90 -3.89
N LEU A 235 3.85 -13.97 -4.47
CA LEU A 235 3.17 -14.79 -5.48
C LEU A 235 1.88 -15.42 -4.93
N MET A 236 1.80 -15.69 -3.61
CA MET A 236 0.57 -16.19 -2.99
C MET A 236 -0.61 -15.22 -3.17
N TYR A 237 -0.36 -13.92 -3.23
CA TYR A 237 -1.39 -12.91 -3.50
C TYR A 237 -1.78 -12.85 -4.97
N ILE A 238 -0.89 -13.31 -5.84
CA ILE A 238 -1.03 -13.23 -7.29
C ILE A 238 -1.72 -14.50 -7.82
N HIS A 239 -1.39 -15.68 -7.31
CA HIS A 239 -1.81 -16.97 -7.87
C HIS A 239 -3.32 -17.23 -7.89
N SER A 240 -4.09 -16.68 -6.96
CA SER A 240 -5.54 -16.94 -6.90
C SER A 240 -6.37 -16.17 -7.93
N GLN A 241 -5.79 -15.17 -8.62
CA GLN A 241 -6.51 -14.28 -9.54
C GLN A 241 -5.97 -14.33 -10.98
N ILE A 242 -5.17 -15.33 -11.31
CA ILE A 242 -4.30 -15.36 -12.52
C ILE A 242 -4.91 -16.09 -13.72
N ALA A 243 -6.16 -15.87 -14.06
CA ALA A 243 -6.58 -16.24 -15.43
C ALA A 243 -5.71 -15.56 -16.51
N HIS A 244 -5.16 -14.36 -16.23
CA HIS A 244 -4.35 -13.58 -17.16
C HIS A 244 -2.89 -14.08 -17.27
N LEU A 245 -2.31 -14.66 -16.22
CA LEU A 245 -0.95 -15.24 -16.28
C LEU A 245 -0.93 -16.61 -16.98
N SER A 246 -2.05 -17.30 -17.07
CA SER A 246 -2.18 -18.52 -17.86
C SER A 246 -2.49 -18.25 -19.34
N LYS A 247 -2.71 -16.98 -19.72
CA LYS A 247 -2.88 -16.62 -21.12
C LYS A 247 -1.65 -17.01 -21.91
N ASP A 248 -1.85 -17.73 -22.99
CA ASP A 248 -0.79 -18.26 -23.87
C ASP A 248 0.14 -19.34 -23.25
N VAL A 249 -0.03 -19.74 -21.99
CA VAL A 249 0.79 -20.80 -21.37
C VAL A 249 0.63 -22.11 -22.16
N SER A 250 -0.62 -22.52 -22.43
CA SER A 250 -0.88 -23.75 -23.22
C SER A 250 -0.26 -23.65 -24.61
N LYS A 251 -0.29 -22.48 -25.26
CA LYS A 251 0.33 -22.24 -26.54
C LYS A 251 1.86 -22.34 -26.46
N LYS A 252 2.45 -21.78 -25.41
CA LYS A 252 3.90 -21.91 -25.17
C LYS A 252 4.31 -23.33 -24.84
N MET A 253 3.50 -24.07 -24.07
CA MET A 253 3.75 -25.48 -23.77
C MET A 253 3.66 -26.39 -25.05
N ASN A 254 2.82 -25.99 -26.00
CA ASN A 254 2.67 -26.71 -27.26
C ASN A 254 3.69 -26.26 -28.33
N SER A 255 4.66 -25.41 -27.98
CA SER A 255 5.73 -25.01 -28.90
C SER A 255 6.73 -26.15 -29.04
N PRO A 256 7.07 -26.59 -30.28
CA PRO A 256 8.00 -27.68 -30.50
C PRO A 256 9.45 -27.22 -30.31
N LEU A 257 9.85 -27.04 -29.05
CA LEU A 257 11.25 -26.80 -28.68
C LEU A 257 11.94 -28.17 -28.49
N PRO A 258 13.14 -28.38 -29.04
CA PRO A 258 13.87 -29.62 -28.86
C PRO A 258 14.34 -29.72 -27.41
N PHE A 259 13.95 -30.80 -26.72
CA PHE A 259 14.51 -31.19 -25.45
C PHE A 259 15.79 -32.00 -25.70
N LEU A 260 16.95 -31.44 -25.40
CA LEU A 260 18.24 -32.14 -25.46
C LEU A 260 18.64 -32.53 -24.05
N ASN A 261 18.89 -33.82 -23.82
CA ASN A 261 19.49 -34.30 -22.60
C ASN A 261 21.00 -34.11 -22.69
N ILE A 262 21.49 -32.97 -22.12
CA ILE A 262 22.91 -32.63 -22.12
C ILE A 262 23.73 -33.49 -21.15
N SER A 263 23.12 -34.26 -20.26
CA SER A 263 23.83 -35.17 -19.32
C SER A 263 24.23 -36.51 -19.97
N SER A 264 23.95 -36.73 -21.23
CA SER A 264 24.33 -37.93 -21.99
C SER A 264 25.54 -37.75 -22.90
N PHE A 265 26.30 -36.63 -22.74
CA PHE A 265 27.57 -36.39 -23.45
C PHE A 265 28.74 -36.54 -22.51
#